data_9ae320e12579ca6dbd2ddbd380673347
#
_entry.id   9ae320e12579ca6dbd2ddbd380673347
#
_cell.length_a   1.000
_cell.length_b   1.000
_cell.length_c   1.000
_cell.angle_alpha   90.00
_cell.angle_beta   90.00
_cell.angle_gamma   90.00
#
_symmetry.space_group_name_H-M   'P 1'
#
loop_
_entity.id
_entity.type
_entity.pdbx_description
1 polymer ?
#
loop_
_entity_poly.entity_id
_entity_poly.type
_entity_poly.pdbx_seq_one_letter_code
_entity_poly.pdbx_strand_id
1 'polypeptide(L)'
;MRILLTVDESENSHRAVQYVGSLLRRTPDVAVTLFHVLKPMPRQLMEHGGSENPVTEERLSAQLRDDQDVWFRKERDAECHVLTKARETLEKSGFDTINVTLKFGHEDDIAQNILEEARSGHHETIVVGRHGSSGMKRIFGGGVTDQLLRDAKGFTIWVVE
;
A
#
# COMPACT_ATOMS: atom_id res chain seq x y z
N MET A 1 9.66 13.51 13.56
CA MET A 1 9.08 12.13 13.56
C MET A 1 8.58 11.80 12.16
N ARG A 2 8.94 10.64 11.62
CA ARG A 2 8.53 10.17 10.28
C ARG A 2 7.64 8.94 10.41
N ILE A 3 6.43 9.03 9.89
CA ILE A 3 5.39 8.01 10.02
C ILE A 3 5.08 7.42 8.65
N LEU A 4 5.06 6.10 8.54
CA LEU A 4 4.49 5.36 7.43
C LEU A 4 3.08 4.92 7.81
N LEU A 5 2.08 5.49 7.19
CA LEU A 5 0.67 5.16 7.42
C LEU A 5 0.15 4.34 6.24
N THR A 6 -0.06 3.05 6.48
CA THR A 6 -0.58 2.16 5.45
C THR A 6 -2.07 2.36 5.29
N VAL A 7 -2.51 2.45 4.05
CA VAL A 7 -3.92 2.71 3.71
C VAL A 7 -4.45 1.73 2.68
N ASP A 8 -5.70 1.34 2.88
CA ASP A 8 -6.51 0.56 1.95
C ASP A 8 -7.98 1.02 2.03
N GLU A 9 -8.88 0.34 1.35
CA GLU A 9 -10.30 0.66 1.35
C GLU A 9 -11.05 0.24 2.63
N SER A 10 -10.37 -0.39 3.61
CA SER A 10 -11.01 -0.87 4.83
C SER A 10 -11.41 0.26 5.78
N GLU A 11 -12.42 0.00 6.59
CA GLU A 11 -12.84 0.94 7.63
C GLU A 11 -11.77 1.15 8.70
N ASN A 12 -11.01 0.10 9.04
CA ASN A 12 -9.92 0.20 10.01
C ASN A 12 -8.78 1.07 9.49
N SER A 13 -8.49 1.02 8.19
CA SER A 13 -7.55 1.95 7.55
C SER A 13 -8.04 3.39 7.66
N HIS A 14 -9.33 3.63 7.36
CA HIS A 14 -9.91 4.96 7.50
C HIS A 14 -9.83 5.49 8.95
N ARG A 15 -10.13 4.65 9.95
CA ARG A 15 -9.98 4.98 11.38
C ARG A 15 -8.53 5.29 11.73
N ALA A 16 -7.57 4.52 11.19
CA ALA A 16 -6.15 4.78 11.41
C ALA A 16 -5.73 6.16 10.90
N VAL A 17 -6.22 6.56 9.72
CA VAL A 17 -5.98 7.88 9.16
C VAL A 17 -6.58 8.99 10.04
N GLN A 18 -7.83 8.84 10.48
CA GLN A 18 -8.47 9.80 11.38
C GLN A 18 -7.75 9.90 12.71
N TYR A 19 -7.32 8.77 13.28
CA TYR A 19 -6.59 8.72 14.53
C TYR A 19 -5.28 9.49 14.44
N VAL A 20 -4.45 9.20 13.42
CA VAL A 20 -3.19 9.90 13.19
C VAL A 20 -3.42 11.40 13.00
N GLY A 21 -4.38 11.77 12.16
CA GLY A 21 -4.71 13.17 11.89
C GLY A 21 -5.11 13.92 13.16
N SER A 22 -5.98 13.34 13.97
CA SER A 22 -6.47 13.96 15.21
C SER A 22 -5.39 14.05 16.29
N LEU A 23 -4.62 12.96 16.45
CA LEU A 23 -3.58 12.87 17.48
C LEU A 23 -2.43 13.85 17.22
N LEU A 24 -2.02 13.97 15.95
CA LEU A 24 -0.81 14.71 15.58
C LEU A 24 -1.08 16.10 15.00
N ARG A 25 -2.34 16.55 14.96
CA ARG A 25 -2.75 17.85 14.37
C ARG A 25 -1.98 19.07 14.88
N ARG A 26 -1.41 19.02 16.07
CA ARG A 26 -0.66 20.11 16.71
C ARG A 26 0.80 19.73 17.01
N THR A 27 1.26 18.60 16.52
CA THR A 27 2.63 18.15 16.74
C THR A 27 3.51 18.70 15.63
N PRO A 28 4.51 19.53 15.95
CA PRO A 28 5.42 20.06 14.94
C PRO A 28 6.34 18.96 14.41
N ASP A 29 6.92 19.18 13.23
CA ASP A 29 7.95 18.34 12.62
C ASP A 29 7.55 16.87 12.43
N VAL A 30 6.27 16.65 12.11
CA VAL A 30 5.76 15.32 11.72
C VAL A 30 5.62 15.25 10.20
N ALA A 31 6.26 14.25 9.59
CA ALA A 31 6.07 13.88 8.21
C ALA A 31 5.32 12.55 8.11
N VAL A 32 4.28 12.49 7.29
CA VAL A 32 3.47 11.29 7.07
C VAL A 32 3.61 10.85 5.62
N THR A 33 4.00 9.61 5.42
CA THR A 33 3.89 8.93 4.12
C THR A 33 2.63 8.06 4.15
N LEU A 34 1.66 8.39 3.32
CA LEU A 34 0.52 7.53 3.02
C LEU A 34 0.97 6.48 2.01
N PHE A 35 0.89 5.22 2.40
CA PHE A 35 1.40 4.11 1.62
C PHE A 35 0.31 3.09 1.32
N HIS A 36 0.08 2.85 0.03
CA HIS A 36 -0.88 1.87 -0.46
C HIS A 36 -0.16 0.83 -1.32
N VAL A 37 -0.36 -0.46 -1.03
CA VAL A 37 0.20 -1.55 -1.84
C VAL A 37 -0.85 -1.99 -2.85
N LEU A 38 -0.50 -1.86 -4.13
CA LEU A 38 -1.37 -2.29 -5.24
C LEU A 38 -1.59 -3.79 -5.19
N LYS A 39 -2.74 -4.23 -5.69
CA LYS A 39 -3.04 -5.65 -5.84
C LYS A 39 -2.02 -6.32 -6.78
N PRO A 40 -1.67 -7.58 -6.54
CA PRO A 40 -0.78 -8.30 -7.43
C PRO A 40 -1.42 -8.46 -8.81
N MET A 41 -0.58 -8.41 -9.84
CA MET A 41 -1.02 -8.61 -11.22
C MET A 41 -1.71 -9.98 -11.38
N PRO A 42 -2.84 -10.07 -12.08
CA PRO A 42 -3.49 -11.34 -12.38
C PRO A 42 -2.56 -12.30 -13.13
N ARG A 43 -2.57 -13.57 -12.78
CA ARG A 43 -1.69 -14.59 -13.40
C ARG A 43 -1.80 -14.67 -14.92
N GLN A 44 -2.99 -14.40 -15.46
CA GLN A 44 -3.21 -14.37 -16.92
C GLN A 44 -2.39 -13.29 -17.62
N LEU A 45 -1.96 -12.25 -16.91
CA LEU A 45 -1.10 -11.19 -17.41
C LEU A 45 0.39 -11.40 -17.07
N MET A 46 0.73 -12.50 -16.38
CA MET A 46 2.14 -12.82 -16.06
C MET A 46 2.78 -13.67 -17.15
N GLU A 47 2.02 -14.51 -17.83
CA GLU A 47 2.51 -15.47 -18.80
C GLU A 47 1.56 -15.59 -19.99
N HIS A 48 2.10 -15.75 -21.19
CA HIS A 48 1.33 -16.20 -22.36
C HIS A 48 1.75 -17.63 -22.73
N GLY A 49 0.85 -18.38 -23.33
CA GLY A 49 1.18 -19.67 -23.95
C GLY A 49 2.18 -19.45 -25.10
N GLY A 50 3.40 -19.94 -24.95
CA GLY A 50 4.46 -19.78 -25.94
C GLY A 50 4.05 -20.30 -27.34
N SER A 51 4.72 -19.83 -28.37
CA SER A 51 4.57 -20.30 -29.76
C SER A 51 5.91 -20.70 -30.32
N GLU A 52 5.97 -21.84 -31.05
CA GLU A 52 7.20 -22.26 -31.75
C GLU A 52 7.51 -21.36 -32.95
N ASN A 53 6.56 -20.54 -33.41
CA ASN A 53 6.78 -19.59 -34.51
C ASN A 53 7.31 -18.26 -33.96
N PRO A 54 8.54 -17.85 -34.32
CA PRO A 54 9.15 -16.63 -33.78
C PRO A 54 8.34 -15.36 -33.99
N VAL A 55 7.69 -15.21 -35.13
CA VAL A 55 6.87 -14.02 -35.45
C VAL A 55 5.61 -13.98 -34.58
N THR A 56 5.00 -15.16 -34.33
CA THR A 56 3.84 -15.28 -33.46
C THR A 56 4.24 -15.02 -32.02
N GLU A 57 5.40 -15.54 -31.59
CA GLU A 57 5.93 -15.32 -30.23
C GLU A 57 6.20 -13.86 -29.95
N GLU A 58 6.85 -13.15 -30.89
CA GLU A 58 7.12 -11.71 -30.74
C GLU A 58 5.83 -10.90 -30.63
N ARG A 59 4.80 -11.22 -31.43
CA ARG A 59 3.49 -10.57 -31.36
C ARG A 59 2.78 -10.83 -30.04
N LEU A 60 2.79 -12.07 -29.55
CA LEU A 60 2.18 -12.43 -28.27
C LEU A 60 2.87 -11.72 -27.11
N SER A 61 4.19 -11.66 -27.14
CA SER A 61 4.98 -10.96 -26.13
C SER A 61 4.75 -9.44 -26.13
N ALA A 62 4.58 -8.84 -27.32
CA ALA A 62 4.24 -7.42 -27.43
C ALA A 62 2.84 -7.14 -26.88
N GLN A 63 1.86 -7.97 -27.25
CA GLN A 63 0.49 -7.85 -26.74
C GLN A 63 0.42 -8.00 -25.21
N LEU A 64 1.13 -8.97 -24.64
CA LEU A 64 1.19 -9.17 -23.19
C LEU A 64 1.74 -7.93 -22.48
N ARG A 65 2.80 -7.31 -23.00
CA ARG A 65 3.35 -6.06 -22.43
C ARG A 65 2.33 -4.93 -22.48
N ASP A 66 1.62 -4.77 -23.59
CA ASP A 66 0.59 -3.74 -23.73
C ASP A 66 -0.56 -3.97 -22.73
N ASP A 67 -1.01 -5.22 -22.57
CA ASP A 67 -2.06 -5.60 -21.61
C ASP A 67 -1.62 -5.37 -20.16
N GLN A 68 -0.36 -5.67 -19.83
CA GLN A 68 0.26 -5.36 -18.54
C GLN A 68 0.27 -3.84 -18.27
N ASP A 69 0.69 -3.04 -19.24
CA ASP A 69 0.73 -1.58 -19.11
C ASP A 69 -0.66 -0.96 -18.93
N VAL A 70 -1.67 -1.49 -19.65
CA VAL A 70 -3.06 -1.07 -19.49
C VAL A 70 -3.57 -1.43 -18.10
N TRP A 71 -3.29 -2.65 -17.61
CA TRP A 71 -3.68 -3.09 -16.28
C TRP A 71 -3.04 -2.21 -15.20
N PHE A 72 -1.75 -1.97 -15.26
CA PHE A 72 -1.04 -1.12 -14.30
C PHE A 72 -1.59 0.31 -14.25
N ARG A 73 -1.85 0.91 -15.40
CA ARG A 73 -2.44 2.26 -15.45
C ARG A 73 -3.82 2.28 -14.83
N LYS A 74 -4.67 1.31 -15.19
CA LYS A 74 -6.03 1.22 -14.65
C LYS A 74 -6.05 0.97 -13.15
N GLU A 75 -5.21 0.06 -12.66
CA GLU A 75 -5.12 -0.24 -11.23
C GLU A 75 -4.59 0.96 -10.46
N ARG A 76 -3.52 1.59 -10.91
CA ARG A 76 -2.97 2.81 -10.30
C ARG A 76 -3.98 3.95 -10.26
N ASP A 77 -4.73 4.17 -11.31
CA ASP A 77 -5.72 5.24 -11.37
C ASP A 77 -6.90 4.97 -10.42
N ALA A 78 -7.33 3.72 -10.30
CA ALA A 78 -8.35 3.29 -9.35
C ALA A 78 -7.86 3.44 -7.89
N GLU A 79 -6.66 2.99 -7.61
CA GLU A 79 -6.08 2.98 -6.25
C GLU A 79 -5.53 4.36 -5.83
N CYS A 80 -5.27 5.28 -6.78
CA CYS A 80 -4.93 6.67 -6.48
C CYS A 80 -6.04 7.36 -5.66
N HIS A 81 -7.29 6.94 -5.85
CA HIS A 81 -8.42 7.39 -5.07
C HIS A 81 -8.29 7.07 -3.57
N VAL A 82 -7.74 5.91 -3.23
CA VAL A 82 -7.50 5.50 -1.83
C VAL A 82 -6.56 6.48 -1.13
N LEU A 83 -5.43 6.80 -1.76
CA LEU A 83 -4.45 7.76 -1.23
C LEU A 83 -5.00 9.17 -1.14
N THR A 84 -5.73 9.63 -2.16
CA THR A 84 -6.34 10.97 -2.18
C THR A 84 -7.37 11.10 -1.07
N LYS A 85 -8.25 10.12 -0.90
CA LYS A 85 -9.25 10.09 0.18
C LYS A 85 -8.60 10.05 1.57
N ALA A 86 -7.51 9.30 1.72
CA ALA A 86 -6.76 9.27 2.97
C ALA A 86 -6.14 10.64 3.31
N ARG A 87 -5.57 11.33 2.33
CA ARG A 87 -5.04 12.68 2.49
C ARG A 87 -6.12 13.67 2.89
N GLU A 88 -7.27 13.65 2.22
CA GLU A 88 -8.42 14.49 2.59
C GLU A 88 -8.91 14.21 4.01
N THR A 89 -8.87 12.94 4.43
CA THR A 89 -9.26 12.54 5.79
C THR A 89 -8.29 13.08 6.83
N LEU A 90 -6.97 13.06 6.57
CA LEU A 90 -5.96 13.71 7.41
C LEU A 90 -6.25 15.21 7.56
N GLU A 91 -6.48 15.89 6.44
CA GLU A 91 -6.78 17.33 6.39
C GLU A 91 -8.04 17.67 7.19
N LYS A 92 -9.13 16.91 6.98
CA LYS A 92 -10.39 17.07 7.74
C LYS A 92 -10.21 16.82 9.23
N SER A 93 -9.24 16.01 9.63
CA SER A 93 -8.89 15.76 11.03
C SER A 93 -8.01 16.88 11.63
N GLY A 94 -7.66 17.89 10.83
CA GLY A 94 -6.88 19.06 11.25
C GLY A 94 -5.36 18.89 11.16
N PHE A 95 -4.88 17.84 10.49
CA PHE A 95 -3.46 17.65 10.22
C PHE A 95 -3.00 18.52 9.05
N ASP A 96 -1.84 19.16 9.18
CA ASP A 96 -1.25 19.93 8.08
C ASP A 96 -0.66 18.98 7.03
N THR A 97 -1.23 19.01 5.83
CA THR A 97 -0.84 18.10 4.74
C THR A 97 0.36 18.55 3.93
N ILE A 98 1.06 19.62 4.32
CA ILE A 98 2.27 20.11 3.64
C ILE A 98 3.40 19.05 3.66
N ASN A 99 3.48 18.28 4.74
CA ASN A 99 4.47 17.21 4.93
C ASN A 99 3.88 15.80 4.69
N VAL A 100 2.84 15.68 3.85
CA VAL A 100 2.23 14.40 3.48
C VAL A 100 2.73 13.98 2.10
N THR A 101 3.36 12.81 2.04
CA THR A 101 3.79 12.17 0.80
C THR A 101 2.86 10.99 0.47
N LEU A 102 2.53 10.80 -0.81
CA LEU A 102 1.74 9.68 -1.30
C LEU A 102 2.65 8.70 -2.03
N LYS A 103 2.60 7.42 -1.67
CA LYS A 103 3.41 6.37 -2.30
C LYS A 103 2.61 5.09 -2.54
N PHE A 104 2.99 4.38 -3.59
CA PHE A 104 2.50 3.05 -3.93
C PHE A 104 3.58 1.99 -3.76
N GLY A 105 3.18 0.81 -3.28
CA GLY A 105 3.95 -0.42 -3.36
C GLY A 105 3.40 -1.35 -4.46
N HIS A 106 4.23 -2.27 -4.96
CA HIS A 106 3.92 -3.12 -6.12
C HIS A 106 4.27 -4.59 -5.94
N GLU A 107 4.51 -5.05 -4.72
CA GLU A 107 4.99 -6.40 -4.48
C GLU A 107 3.89 -7.36 -4.03
N ASP A 108 4.10 -8.66 -4.25
CA ASP A 108 3.17 -9.73 -3.86
C ASP A 108 3.10 -9.90 -2.33
N ASP A 109 4.19 -9.57 -1.59
CA ASP A 109 4.22 -9.59 -0.12
C ASP A 109 4.01 -8.17 0.43
N ILE A 110 2.77 -7.89 0.84
CA ILE A 110 2.38 -6.58 1.37
C ILE A 110 3.19 -6.18 2.61
N ALA A 111 3.43 -7.11 3.54
CA ALA A 111 4.15 -6.79 4.77
C ALA A 111 5.62 -6.47 4.48
N GLN A 112 6.26 -7.26 3.61
CA GLN A 112 7.64 -7.01 3.19
C GLN A 112 7.76 -5.65 2.48
N ASN A 113 6.83 -5.32 1.59
CA ASN A 113 6.81 -4.05 0.89
C ASN A 113 6.67 -2.85 1.84
N ILE A 114 5.82 -2.97 2.87
CA ILE A 114 5.68 -1.95 3.93
C ILE A 114 7.01 -1.79 4.69
N LEU A 115 7.66 -2.89 5.05
CA LEU A 115 8.94 -2.85 5.78
C LEU A 115 10.09 -2.26 4.96
N GLU A 116 10.13 -2.52 3.66
CA GLU A 116 11.10 -1.95 2.74
C GLU A 116 10.91 -0.44 2.58
N GLU A 117 9.66 0.01 2.40
CA GLU A 117 9.37 1.45 2.39
C GLU A 117 9.70 2.10 3.73
N ALA A 118 9.41 1.44 4.86
CA ALA A 118 9.73 1.97 6.18
C ALA A 118 11.24 2.17 6.36
N ARG A 119 12.05 1.21 5.89
CA ARG A 119 13.53 1.29 5.97
C ARG A 119 14.08 2.35 5.01
N SER A 120 13.71 2.30 3.73
CA SER A 120 14.22 3.20 2.70
C SER A 120 13.80 4.66 2.94
N GLY A 121 12.60 4.87 3.45
CA GLY A 121 12.08 6.19 3.82
C GLY A 121 12.54 6.69 5.19
N HIS A 122 13.33 5.90 5.93
CA HIS A 122 13.78 6.23 7.30
C HIS A 122 12.60 6.58 8.23
N HIS A 123 11.51 5.82 8.15
CA HIS A 123 10.37 5.98 9.04
C HIS A 123 10.68 5.40 10.41
N GLU A 124 10.15 6.02 11.45
CA GLU A 124 10.33 5.60 12.84
C GLU A 124 9.11 4.80 13.32
N THR A 125 7.96 5.10 12.75
CA THR A 125 6.68 4.52 13.14
C THR A 125 5.92 4.02 11.92
N ILE A 126 5.38 2.81 12.00
CA ILE A 126 4.46 2.24 11.03
C ILE A 126 3.06 2.20 11.67
N VAL A 127 2.08 2.75 11.00
CA VAL A 127 0.67 2.73 11.43
C VAL A 127 -0.14 1.86 10.49
N VAL A 128 -0.88 0.92 11.04
CA VAL A 128 -1.71 -0.02 10.29
C VAL A 128 -3.10 -0.13 10.90
N GLY A 129 -4.13 -0.35 10.08
CA GLY A 129 -5.40 -0.86 10.54
C GLY A 129 -5.28 -2.33 10.96
N ARG A 130 -6.01 -2.76 11.98
CA ARG A 130 -5.94 -4.14 12.48
C ARG A 130 -6.33 -5.18 11.44
N HIS A 131 -7.29 -4.88 10.57
CA HIS A 131 -7.76 -5.74 9.49
C HIS A 131 -7.87 -4.92 8.22
N GLY A 132 -7.19 -5.35 7.15
CA GLY A 132 -7.27 -4.73 5.84
C GLY A 132 -8.48 -5.20 5.02
N SER A 133 -8.65 -4.60 3.83
CA SER A 133 -9.73 -4.89 2.88
C SER A 133 -9.65 -6.29 2.26
N SER A 134 -8.52 -6.96 2.34
CA SER A 134 -8.37 -8.33 1.87
C SER A 134 -9.15 -9.27 2.78
N GLY A 135 -10.46 -9.40 2.52
CA GLY A 135 -11.38 -10.31 3.21
C GLY A 135 -11.10 -11.79 2.97
N MET A 136 -9.88 -12.17 2.61
CA MET A 136 -9.49 -13.57 2.55
C MET A 136 -9.53 -14.13 3.97
N LYS A 137 -10.56 -14.93 4.23
CA LYS A 137 -10.65 -15.79 5.41
C LYS A 137 -9.33 -16.55 5.52
N ARG A 138 -8.55 -16.18 6.50
CA ARG A 138 -7.29 -16.86 6.81
C ARG A 138 -7.57 -18.29 7.22
N ILE A 139 -7.17 -19.21 6.39
CA ILE A 139 -7.16 -20.64 6.74
C ILE A 139 -5.87 -20.97 7.50
N PHE A 140 -4.80 -20.19 7.34
CA PHE A 140 -3.52 -20.39 8.06
C PHE A 140 -2.76 -19.07 8.27
N GLY A 141 -2.61 -18.69 9.52
CA GLY A 141 -1.56 -17.82 10.06
C GLY A 141 -1.47 -16.38 9.58
N GLY A 142 -1.81 -15.45 10.46
CA GLY A 142 -1.35 -14.08 10.52
C GLY A 142 -1.54 -13.22 9.26
N GLY A 143 -2.36 -12.15 9.34
CA GLY A 143 -2.39 -11.19 8.26
C GLY A 143 -1.20 -10.25 8.24
N VAL A 144 -1.28 -9.25 7.36
CA VAL A 144 -0.25 -8.21 7.22
C VAL A 144 0.15 -7.62 8.57
N THR A 145 -0.84 -7.28 9.42
CA THR A 145 -0.58 -6.75 10.77
C THR A 145 0.20 -7.72 11.64
N ASP A 146 -0.16 -9.02 11.65
CA ASP A 146 0.53 -10.02 12.46
C ASP A 146 1.96 -10.28 11.93
N GLN A 147 2.17 -10.22 10.62
CA GLN A 147 3.48 -10.34 10.01
C GLN A 147 4.36 -9.13 10.36
N LEU A 148 3.81 -7.91 10.27
CA LEU A 148 4.51 -6.70 10.67
C LEU A 148 4.92 -6.73 12.16
N LEU A 149 4.04 -7.18 13.05
CA LEU A 149 4.36 -7.31 14.48
C LEU A 149 5.51 -8.29 14.76
N ARG A 150 5.69 -9.33 13.93
CA ARG A 150 6.82 -10.26 14.04
C ARG A 150 8.12 -9.72 13.46
N ASP A 151 8.02 -9.04 12.29
CA ASP A 151 9.17 -8.79 11.42
C ASP A 151 9.67 -7.33 11.46
N ALA A 152 8.89 -6.40 12.02
CA ALA A 152 9.18 -4.96 12.07
C ALA A 152 10.19 -4.59 13.17
N LYS A 153 11.34 -5.24 13.19
CA LYS A 153 12.40 -4.95 14.18
C LYS A 153 12.95 -3.54 13.97
N GLY A 154 13.01 -2.76 15.06
CA GLY A 154 13.53 -1.40 15.02
C GLY A 154 12.50 -0.32 14.71
N PHE A 155 11.22 -0.69 14.53
CA PHE A 155 10.13 0.26 14.32
C PHE A 155 9.15 0.27 15.49
N THR A 156 8.49 1.40 15.68
CA THR A 156 7.29 1.50 16.50
C THR A 156 6.08 1.12 15.63
N ILE A 157 5.22 0.23 16.12
CA ILE A 157 4.01 -0.16 15.39
C ILE A 157 2.79 0.35 16.13
N TRP A 158 1.93 1.11 15.44
CA TRP A 158 0.59 1.47 15.91
C TRP A 158 -0.44 0.64 15.16
N VAL A 159 -1.19 -0.15 15.89
CA VAL A 159 -2.32 -0.92 15.34
C VAL A 159 -3.61 -0.22 15.76
N VAL A 160 -4.37 0.24 14.77
CA VAL A 160 -5.65 0.94 15.00
C VAL A 160 -6.80 0.02 14.64
N GLU A 161 -7.80 -0.04 15.52
CA GLU A 161 -9.01 -0.87 15.38
C GLU A 161 -10.25 -0.04 15.07
#